data_d31533ecd0db994e94450939d93f36fa
#
_entry.id   d31533ecd0db994e94450939d93f36fa
#
_cell.length_a   1.000
_cell.length_b   1.000
_cell.length_c   1.000
_cell.angle_alpha   90.00
_cell.angle_beta   90.00
_cell.angle_gamma   90.00
#
_symmetry.space_group_name_H-M   'P 1'
#
loop_
_entity.id
_entity.type
_entity.pdbx_description
1 polymer ?
#
loop_
_entity_poly.entity_id
_entity_poly.type
_entity_poly.pdbx_seq_one_letter_code
_entity_poly.pdbx_strand_id
1 'polypeptide(L)'
;SLSLFFVRYVAYKMANKAMQPVVQSFEQQKQFIANASHELRTPLSIIMSGLTVLKTDDENNLSKFSIDTIDDINDESLKMKKLIDNLLLSARNTNNTLTVHNTKFNLNNLINKIYTKFSLLAKNKQITLKISNPPDIFITADMSHIEQILAILVDNAIKYSDENSSIFITITEDKQCIKIAIKDSGPGISIEDLPHIFKPFYRANNTRTYYGNGLGLSIAQILAQKNHSNILVENNKEKGSCFTLIISKN
;
A
#
# COMPACT_ATOMS: atom_id res chain seq x y z
N SER A 1 -4.42 -50.05 -27.35
CA SER A 1 -4.48 -49.97 -25.90
C SER A 1 -3.40 -49.07 -25.30
N LEU A 2 -2.12 -49.12 -25.71
CA LEU A 2 -1.05 -48.21 -25.22
C LEU A 2 -1.31 -46.74 -25.62
N SER A 3 -1.81 -46.50 -26.83
CA SER A 3 -2.16 -45.17 -27.37
C SER A 3 -3.27 -44.51 -26.57
N LEU A 4 -4.26 -45.27 -26.11
CA LEU A 4 -5.36 -44.74 -25.28
C LEU A 4 -4.88 -44.32 -23.88
N PHE A 5 -3.95 -45.05 -23.29
CA PHE A 5 -3.31 -44.68 -22.01
C PHE A 5 -2.48 -43.41 -22.14
N PHE A 6 -1.73 -43.29 -23.23
CA PHE A 6 -0.94 -42.08 -23.50
C PHE A 6 -1.83 -40.82 -23.71
N VAL A 7 -2.90 -40.95 -24.50
CA VAL A 7 -3.84 -39.84 -24.71
C VAL A 7 -4.52 -39.44 -23.40
N ARG A 8 -4.96 -40.40 -22.58
CA ARG A 8 -5.53 -40.11 -21.24
C ARG A 8 -4.54 -39.40 -20.32
N TYR A 9 -3.29 -39.83 -20.31
CA TYR A 9 -2.24 -39.23 -19.48
C TYR A 9 -1.93 -37.80 -19.92
N VAL A 10 -1.82 -37.56 -21.23
CA VAL A 10 -1.61 -36.21 -21.77
C VAL A 10 -2.80 -35.29 -21.47
N ALA A 11 -4.03 -35.78 -21.71
CA ALA A 11 -5.24 -35.05 -21.41
C ALA A 11 -5.36 -34.69 -19.91
N TYR A 12 -5.04 -35.65 -19.03
CA TYR A 12 -5.01 -35.43 -17.58
C TYR A 12 -3.96 -34.38 -17.17
N LYS A 13 -2.74 -34.43 -17.70
CA LYS A 13 -1.69 -33.44 -17.46
C LYS A 13 -2.09 -32.06 -17.99
N MET A 14 -2.69 -31.97 -19.17
CA MET A 14 -3.17 -30.71 -19.74
C MET A 14 -4.32 -30.12 -18.91
N ALA A 15 -5.29 -30.93 -18.51
CA ALA A 15 -6.39 -30.51 -17.66
C ALA A 15 -5.89 -30.00 -16.29
N ASN A 16 -5.00 -30.74 -15.62
CA ASN A 16 -4.39 -30.28 -14.36
C ASN A 16 -3.61 -28.98 -14.53
N LYS A 17 -2.83 -28.83 -15.58
CA LYS A 17 -2.08 -27.60 -15.86
C LYS A 17 -3.00 -26.42 -16.15
N ALA A 18 -4.10 -26.65 -16.85
CA ALA A 18 -5.13 -25.62 -17.12
C ALA A 18 -5.93 -25.24 -15.86
N MET A 19 -6.16 -26.19 -14.95
CA MET A 19 -6.91 -25.96 -13.71
C MET A 19 -6.08 -25.30 -12.59
N GLN A 20 -4.76 -25.46 -12.58
CA GLN A 20 -3.88 -24.88 -11.56
C GLN A 20 -4.07 -23.37 -11.34
N PRO A 21 -4.13 -22.51 -12.39
CA PRO A 21 -4.36 -21.09 -12.22
C PRO A 21 -5.72 -20.77 -11.59
N VAL A 22 -6.75 -21.54 -11.93
CA VAL A 22 -8.10 -21.37 -11.40
C VAL A 22 -8.16 -21.69 -9.91
N VAL A 23 -7.56 -22.83 -9.52
CA VAL A 23 -7.46 -23.24 -8.12
C VAL A 23 -6.66 -22.23 -7.31
N GLN A 24 -5.51 -21.79 -7.84
CA GLN A 24 -4.70 -20.76 -7.17
C GLN A 24 -5.44 -19.45 -7.02
N SER A 25 -6.17 -18.98 -8.04
CA SER A 25 -6.99 -17.79 -7.97
C SER A 25 -8.09 -17.90 -6.92
N PHE A 26 -8.74 -19.07 -6.84
CA PHE A 26 -9.79 -19.33 -5.85
C PHE A 26 -9.25 -19.33 -4.42
N GLU A 27 -8.11 -19.99 -4.18
CA GLU A 27 -7.47 -20.00 -2.86
C GLU A 27 -6.99 -18.59 -2.45
N GLN A 28 -6.43 -17.81 -3.38
CA GLN A 28 -6.07 -16.42 -3.14
C GLN A 28 -7.29 -15.56 -2.78
N GLN A 29 -8.41 -15.73 -3.50
CA GLN A 29 -9.66 -15.03 -3.22
C GLN A 29 -10.22 -15.40 -1.85
N LYS A 30 -10.22 -16.69 -1.50
CA LYS A 30 -10.65 -17.19 -0.19
C LYS A 30 -9.81 -16.60 0.95
N GLN A 31 -8.49 -16.62 0.79
CA GLN A 31 -7.57 -16.04 1.77
C GLN A 31 -7.73 -14.53 1.89
N PHE A 32 -7.96 -13.82 0.77
CA PHE A 32 -8.26 -12.40 0.77
C PHE A 32 -9.51 -12.06 1.58
N ILE A 33 -10.62 -12.81 1.37
CA ILE A 33 -11.89 -12.62 2.11
C ILE A 33 -11.68 -12.93 3.60
N ALA A 34 -10.96 -14.00 3.93
CA ALA A 34 -10.70 -14.35 5.33
C ALA A 34 -9.89 -13.27 6.04
N ASN A 35 -8.80 -12.79 5.41
CA ASN A 35 -7.97 -11.73 5.96
C ASN A 35 -8.75 -10.41 6.09
N ALA A 36 -9.53 -10.02 5.08
CA ALA A 36 -10.38 -8.85 5.14
C ALA A 36 -11.37 -8.91 6.31
N SER A 37 -11.98 -10.08 6.54
CA SER A 37 -12.93 -10.30 7.64
C SER A 37 -12.26 -10.14 9.02
N HIS A 38 -11.02 -10.62 9.17
CA HIS A 38 -10.23 -10.43 10.39
C HIS A 38 -9.86 -8.96 10.62
N GLU A 39 -9.38 -8.29 9.58
CA GLU A 39 -8.98 -6.88 9.64
C GLU A 39 -10.16 -5.92 9.89
N LEU A 40 -11.38 -6.30 9.50
CA LEU A 40 -12.60 -5.54 9.78
C LEU A 40 -13.16 -5.80 11.18
N ARG A 41 -12.98 -7.00 11.73
CA ARG A 41 -13.52 -7.36 13.05
C ARG A 41 -12.88 -6.57 14.18
N THR A 42 -11.56 -6.35 14.12
CA THR A 42 -10.81 -5.65 15.16
C THR A 42 -11.30 -4.21 15.36
N PRO A 43 -11.34 -3.32 14.33
CA PRO A 43 -11.82 -1.96 14.48
C PRO A 43 -13.30 -1.91 14.89
N LEU A 44 -14.11 -2.82 14.35
CA LEU A 44 -15.53 -2.88 14.74
C LEU A 44 -15.70 -3.20 16.23
N SER A 45 -14.88 -4.12 16.77
CA SER A 45 -14.91 -4.45 18.20
C SER A 45 -14.51 -3.26 19.07
N ILE A 46 -13.51 -2.47 18.65
CA ILE A 46 -13.08 -1.27 19.36
C ILE A 46 -14.20 -0.21 19.36
N ILE A 47 -14.82 0.04 18.20
CA ILE A 47 -15.94 0.97 18.06
C ILE A 47 -17.10 0.55 18.97
N MET A 48 -17.48 -0.74 18.96
CA MET A 48 -18.58 -1.26 19.78
C MET A 48 -18.27 -1.16 21.27
N SER A 49 -17.02 -1.45 21.67
CA SER A 49 -16.58 -1.32 23.07
C SER A 49 -16.64 0.14 23.52
N GLY A 50 -16.12 1.07 22.72
CA GLY A 50 -16.16 2.51 23.00
C GLY A 50 -17.60 3.04 23.13
N LEU A 51 -18.50 2.63 22.22
CA LEU A 51 -19.92 2.99 22.32
C LEU A 51 -20.59 2.45 23.59
N THR A 52 -20.18 1.28 24.05
CA THR A 52 -20.69 0.70 25.31
C THR A 52 -20.24 1.52 26.51
N VAL A 53 -18.97 1.95 26.52
CA VAL A 53 -18.40 2.84 27.56
C VAL A 53 -19.15 4.17 27.61
N LEU A 54 -19.37 4.81 26.44
CA LEU A 54 -20.09 6.08 26.36
C LEU A 54 -21.53 6.01 26.83
N LYS A 55 -22.19 4.84 26.69
CA LYS A 55 -23.56 4.64 27.21
C LYS A 55 -23.64 4.55 28.75
N THR A 56 -22.52 4.27 29.39
CA THR A 56 -22.45 4.18 30.87
C THR A 56 -21.97 5.47 31.53
N ASP A 57 -21.60 6.47 30.73
CA ASP A 57 -21.18 7.78 31.22
C ASP A 57 -22.38 8.69 31.50
N ASP A 58 -22.26 9.56 32.51
CA ASP A 58 -23.38 10.40 32.97
C ASP A 58 -23.81 11.40 31.89
N GLU A 59 -25.10 11.48 31.60
CA GLU A 59 -25.68 12.20 30.44
C GLU A 59 -25.43 13.73 30.44
N ASN A 60 -24.88 14.33 31.49
CA ASN A 60 -24.83 15.78 31.65
C ASN A 60 -23.47 16.47 31.52
N ASN A 61 -22.35 15.74 31.50
CA ASN A 61 -21.03 16.29 31.26
C ASN A 61 -20.11 15.21 30.66
N LEU A 62 -19.73 15.38 29.39
CA LEU A 62 -18.71 14.51 28.79
C LEU A 62 -17.43 14.63 29.60
N SER A 63 -17.06 13.56 30.29
CA SER A 63 -15.79 13.46 30.97
C SER A 63 -14.63 13.52 29.96
N LYS A 64 -13.43 13.87 30.40
CA LYS A 64 -12.24 13.79 29.54
C LYS A 64 -12.10 12.38 28.94
N PHE A 65 -12.44 11.35 29.71
CA PHE A 65 -12.42 9.95 29.28
C PHE A 65 -13.41 9.68 28.13
N SER A 66 -14.61 10.30 28.16
CA SER A 66 -15.59 10.16 27.09
C SER A 66 -15.13 10.86 25.81
N ILE A 67 -14.46 12.01 25.92
CA ILE A 67 -13.89 12.71 24.75
C ILE A 67 -12.78 11.87 24.13
N ASP A 68 -11.84 11.36 24.92
CA ASP A 68 -10.75 10.50 24.45
C ASP A 68 -11.34 9.23 23.77
N THR A 69 -12.42 8.65 24.33
CA THR A 69 -13.12 7.49 23.74
C THR A 69 -13.80 7.83 22.40
N ILE A 70 -14.37 9.02 22.26
CA ILE A 70 -14.95 9.49 20.97
C ILE A 70 -13.85 9.63 19.92
N ASP A 71 -12.70 10.20 20.28
CA ASP A 71 -11.57 10.34 19.38
C ASP A 71 -11.03 8.97 18.92
N ASP A 72 -10.91 8.00 19.82
CA ASP A 72 -10.53 6.62 19.50
C ASP A 72 -11.52 5.96 18.51
N ILE A 73 -12.83 6.13 18.72
CA ILE A 73 -13.88 5.62 17.83
C ILE A 73 -13.77 6.27 16.44
N ASN A 74 -13.53 7.58 16.40
CA ASN A 74 -13.41 8.31 15.14
C ASN A 74 -12.17 7.84 14.36
N ASP A 75 -11.03 7.70 15.02
CA ASP A 75 -9.79 7.21 14.43
C ASP A 75 -9.96 5.79 13.88
N GLU A 76 -10.62 4.90 14.61
CA GLU A 76 -10.86 3.53 14.18
C GLU A 76 -11.85 3.45 13.01
N SER A 77 -12.85 4.33 12.99
CA SER A 77 -13.79 4.47 11.87
C SER A 77 -13.06 4.93 10.59
N LEU A 78 -12.11 5.86 10.69
CA LEU A 78 -11.30 6.32 9.57
C LEU A 78 -10.37 5.22 9.03
N LYS A 79 -9.78 4.42 9.93
CA LYS A 79 -8.97 3.25 9.54
C LYS A 79 -9.81 2.22 8.80
N MET A 80 -11.01 1.93 9.29
CA MET A 80 -11.96 1.02 8.68
C MET A 80 -12.41 1.49 7.30
N LYS A 81 -12.71 2.79 7.14
CA LYS A 81 -13.00 3.41 5.84
C LYS A 81 -11.86 3.19 4.85
N LYS A 82 -10.62 3.51 5.25
CA LYS A 82 -9.42 3.31 4.40
C LYS A 82 -9.25 1.84 3.99
N LEU A 83 -9.53 0.90 4.89
CA LEU A 83 -9.48 -0.53 4.60
C LEU A 83 -10.53 -0.91 3.54
N ILE A 84 -11.79 -0.47 3.72
CA ILE A 84 -12.88 -0.73 2.76
C ILE A 84 -12.55 -0.15 1.39
N ASP A 85 -12.07 1.09 1.31
CA ASP A 85 -11.67 1.73 0.05
C ASP A 85 -10.58 0.93 -0.68
N ASN A 86 -9.59 0.42 0.06
CA ASN A 86 -8.53 -0.43 -0.46
C ASN A 86 -9.06 -1.79 -0.98
N LEU A 87 -10.00 -2.41 -0.27
CA LEU A 87 -10.63 -3.65 -0.68
C LEU A 87 -11.45 -3.46 -1.96
N LEU A 88 -12.23 -2.37 -2.05
CA LEU A 88 -12.99 -2.02 -3.24
C LEU A 88 -12.09 -1.76 -4.45
N LEU A 89 -10.97 -1.06 -4.25
CA LEU A 89 -9.99 -0.80 -5.31
C LEU A 89 -9.39 -2.11 -5.82
N SER A 90 -9.01 -3.01 -4.92
CA SER A 90 -8.51 -4.34 -5.29
C SER A 90 -9.54 -5.15 -6.08
N ALA A 91 -10.81 -5.15 -5.63
CA ALA A 91 -11.91 -5.83 -6.32
C ALA A 91 -12.19 -5.24 -7.72
N ARG A 92 -12.16 -3.90 -7.87
CA ARG A 92 -12.32 -3.23 -9.17
C ARG A 92 -11.18 -3.56 -10.13
N ASN A 93 -9.96 -3.72 -9.65
CA ASN A 93 -8.83 -4.14 -10.47
C ASN A 93 -9.04 -5.57 -10.98
N THR A 94 -9.45 -6.50 -10.14
CA THR A 94 -9.73 -7.90 -10.51
C THR A 94 -10.82 -7.99 -11.59
N ASN A 95 -11.86 -7.15 -11.49
CA ASN A 95 -12.94 -7.08 -12.48
C ASN A 95 -12.63 -6.18 -13.69
N ASN A 96 -11.42 -5.65 -13.79
CA ASN A 96 -10.96 -4.72 -14.84
C ASN A 96 -11.83 -3.46 -15.00
N THR A 97 -12.50 -3.03 -13.93
CA THR A 97 -13.41 -1.85 -13.93
C THR A 97 -12.73 -0.58 -13.38
N LEU A 98 -11.45 -0.67 -13.00
CA LEU A 98 -10.69 0.48 -12.54
C LEU A 98 -10.37 1.40 -13.75
N THR A 99 -10.98 2.58 -13.77
CA THR A 99 -10.77 3.61 -14.81
C THR A 99 -9.54 4.47 -14.48
N VAL A 100 -8.88 4.97 -15.52
CA VAL A 100 -7.72 5.88 -15.42
C VAL A 100 -8.08 7.19 -16.13
N HIS A 101 -7.92 8.30 -15.43
CA HIS A 101 -8.19 9.63 -15.96
C HIS A 101 -6.88 10.40 -16.17
N ASN A 102 -6.27 10.22 -17.34
CA ASN A 102 -5.00 10.86 -17.64
C ASN A 102 -5.16 12.38 -17.78
N THR A 103 -4.38 13.13 -17.01
CA THR A 103 -4.25 14.59 -17.07
C THR A 103 -2.78 14.97 -17.10
N LYS A 104 -2.47 16.09 -17.76
CA LYS A 104 -1.11 16.67 -17.73
C LYS A 104 -0.97 17.53 -16.49
N PHE A 105 0.02 17.25 -15.64
CA PHE A 105 0.27 18.01 -14.42
C PHE A 105 1.75 18.13 -14.11
N ASN A 106 2.09 19.13 -13.27
CA ASN A 106 3.45 19.35 -12.78
C ASN A 106 3.72 18.39 -11.60
N LEU A 107 4.71 17.50 -11.78
CA LEU A 107 5.10 16.51 -10.78
C LEU A 107 5.67 17.17 -9.52
N ASN A 108 6.42 18.27 -9.65
CA ASN A 108 7.02 18.96 -8.52
C ASN A 108 5.96 19.50 -7.56
N ASN A 109 4.83 20.02 -8.11
CA ASN A 109 3.69 20.47 -7.30
C ASN A 109 3.08 19.29 -6.52
N LEU A 110 2.95 18.13 -7.15
CA LEU A 110 2.44 16.94 -6.47
C LEU A 110 3.38 16.47 -5.36
N ILE A 111 4.69 16.43 -5.60
CA ILE A 111 5.69 16.06 -4.60
C ILE A 111 5.68 17.04 -3.42
N ASN A 112 5.55 18.35 -3.68
CA ASN A 112 5.45 19.35 -2.62
C ASN A 112 4.17 19.17 -1.78
N LYS A 113 3.05 18.79 -2.41
CA LYS A 113 1.80 18.43 -1.70
C LYS A 113 2.01 17.22 -0.78
N ILE A 114 2.67 16.18 -1.26
CA ILE A 114 3.05 14.99 -0.47
C ILE A 114 3.95 15.38 0.69
N TYR A 115 4.98 16.20 0.44
CA TYR A 115 5.87 16.69 1.49
C TYR A 115 5.11 17.41 2.60
N THR A 116 4.26 18.36 2.24
CA THR A 116 3.46 19.13 3.21
C THR A 116 2.56 18.21 4.03
N LYS A 117 1.92 17.23 3.38
CA LYS A 117 1.04 16.26 4.02
C LYS A 117 1.76 15.39 5.06
N PHE A 118 2.98 14.97 4.77
CA PHE A 118 3.71 14.03 5.62
C PHE A 118 4.76 14.68 6.53
N SER A 119 5.06 15.98 6.37
CA SER A 119 6.09 16.68 7.14
C SER A 119 5.85 16.66 8.65
N LEU A 120 4.59 16.86 9.07
CA LEU A 120 4.23 16.81 10.50
C LEU A 120 4.37 15.39 11.06
N LEU A 121 3.90 14.38 10.32
CA LEU A 121 4.01 12.97 10.73
C LEU A 121 5.49 12.55 10.88
N ALA A 122 6.33 12.92 9.91
CA ALA A 122 7.76 12.66 9.96
C ALA A 122 8.42 13.40 11.16
N LYS A 123 8.07 14.68 11.38
CA LYS A 123 8.58 15.47 12.50
C LYS A 123 8.22 14.85 13.85
N ASN A 124 7.00 14.37 14.02
CA ASN A 124 6.55 13.71 15.26
C ASN A 124 7.38 12.44 15.57
N LYS A 125 7.91 11.78 14.54
CA LYS A 125 8.80 10.63 14.65
C LYS A 125 10.29 11.02 14.58
N GLN A 126 10.61 12.33 14.64
CA GLN A 126 11.97 12.88 14.54
C GLN A 126 12.69 12.50 13.23
N ILE A 127 11.94 12.29 12.15
CA ILE A 127 12.46 11.95 10.83
C ILE A 127 12.55 13.21 9.98
N THR A 128 13.68 13.41 9.30
CA THR A 128 13.86 14.51 8.36
C THR A 128 13.50 14.06 6.93
N LEU A 129 12.46 14.67 6.35
CA LEU A 129 12.15 14.50 4.93
C LEU A 129 13.01 15.45 4.10
N LYS A 130 13.71 14.90 3.10
CA LYS A 130 14.54 15.66 2.14
C LYS A 130 14.06 15.39 0.73
N ILE A 131 13.87 16.47 -0.05
CA ILE A 131 13.45 16.38 -1.46
C ILE A 131 14.57 16.95 -2.33
N SER A 132 14.93 16.25 -3.40
CA SER A 132 15.68 16.88 -4.49
C SER A 132 14.70 17.71 -5.33
N ASN A 133 15.04 18.96 -5.60
CA ASN A 133 14.23 19.84 -6.44
C ASN A 133 14.80 19.86 -7.87
N PRO A 134 14.39 18.96 -8.77
CA PRO A 134 14.74 19.02 -10.18
C PRO A 134 14.02 20.20 -10.85
N PRO A 135 14.36 20.55 -12.10
CA PRO A 135 13.54 21.43 -12.92
C PRO A 135 12.10 20.96 -13.02
N ASP A 136 11.19 21.85 -13.39
CA ASP A 136 9.78 21.50 -13.55
C ASP A 136 9.59 20.33 -14.53
N ILE A 137 9.03 19.24 -14.03
CA ILE A 137 8.74 18.03 -14.79
C ILE A 137 7.21 17.90 -14.94
N PHE A 138 6.76 17.82 -16.20
CA PHE A 138 5.36 17.56 -16.52
C PHE A 138 5.17 16.12 -16.96
N ILE A 139 4.16 15.46 -16.37
CA ILE A 139 3.76 14.09 -16.75
C ILE A 139 2.29 14.03 -17.14
N THR A 140 1.94 13.03 -17.96
CA THR A 140 0.56 12.70 -18.31
C THR A 140 0.21 11.35 -17.69
N ALA A 141 -0.62 11.36 -16.65
CA ALA A 141 -1.04 10.19 -15.89
C ALA A 141 -2.33 10.51 -15.12
N ASP A 142 -2.89 9.55 -14.42
CA ASP A 142 -3.92 9.82 -13.42
C ASP A 142 -3.28 10.41 -12.16
N MET A 143 -3.47 11.72 -11.98
CA MET A 143 -2.86 12.46 -10.87
C MET A 143 -3.25 11.87 -9.51
N SER A 144 -4.49 11.40 -9.34
CA SER A 144 -4.98 10.83 -8.08
C SER A 144 -4.31 9.48 -7.79
N HIS A 145 -4.10 8.67 -8.81
CA HIS A 145 -3.38 7.40 -8.67
C HIS A 145 -1.91 7.63 -8.31
N ILE A 146 -1.22 8.56 -8.99
CA ILE A 146 0.19 8.87 -8.69
C ILE A 146 0.31 9.45 -7.27
N GLU A 147 -0.61 10.34 -6.87
CA GLU A 147 -0.66 10.87 -5.49
C GLU A 147 -0.81 9.74 -4.47
N GLN A 148 -1.72 8.79 -4.71
CA GLN A 148 -1.96 7.68 -3.79
C GLN A 148 -0.75 6.74 -3.72
N ILE A 149 -0.09 6.42 -4.84
CA ILE A 149 1.14 5.63 -4.86
C ILE A 149 2.21 6.30 -4.00
N LEU A 150 2.50 7.57 -4.26
CA LEU A 150 3.53 8.31 -3.52
C LEU A 150 3.19 8.42 -2.03
N ALA A 151 1.93 8.66 -1.70
CA ALA A 151 1.47 8.68 -0.30
C ALA A 151 1.71 7.35 0.41
N ILE A 152 1.44 6.22 -0.25
CA ILE A 152 1.69 4.88 0.31
C ILE A 152 3.19 4.64 0.51
N LEU A 153 4.02 5.00 -0.47
CA LEU A 153 5.47 4.78 -0.38
C LEU A 153 6.12 5.66 0.70
N VAL A 154 5.71 6.93 0.81
CA VAL A 154 6.20 7.86 1.84
C VAL A 154 5.71 7.46 3.24
N ASP A 155 4.45 7.04 3.38
CA ASP A 155 3.89 6.53 4.64
C ASP A 155 4.68 5.30 5.12
N ASN A 156 4.97 4.36 4.22
CA ASN A 156 5.80 3.19 4.52
C ASN A 156 7.23 3.60 4.93
N ALA A 157 7.85 4.54 4.21
CA ALA A 157 9.18 5.03 4.56
C ALA A 157 9.23 5.63 5.97
N ILE A 158 8.25 6.47 6.34
CA ILE A 158 8.15 7.05 7.69
C ILE A 158 7.88 5.96 8.72
N LYS A 159 6.99 5.03 8.43
CA LYS A 159 6.59 3.97 9.34
C LYS A 159 7.74 3.06 9.73
N TYR A 160 8.57 2.67 8.77
CA TYR A 160 9.65 1.70 8.97
C TYR A 160 11.02 2.32 9.25
N SER A 161 11.21 3.62 9.02
CA SER A 161 12.46 4.30 9.40
C SER A 161 12.61 4.40 10.91
N ASP A 162 13.85 4.37 11.36
CA ASP A 162 14.20 4.64 12.75
C ASP A 162 13.97 6.13 13.08
N GLU A 163 13.83 6.42 14.36
CA GLU A 163 13.84 7.79 14.86
C GLU A 163 15.20 8.48 14.57
N ASN A 164 15.20 9.80 14.47
CA ASN A 164 16.38 10.63 14.18
C ASN A 164 17.06 10.30 12.83
N SER A 165 16.33 9.74 11.89
CA SER A 165 16.82 9.37 10.57
C SER A 165 16.37 10.34 9.48
N SER A 166 16.74 10.05 8.22
CA SER A 166 16.34 10.86 7.06
C SER A 166 15.71 9.97 5.98
N ILE A 167 14.67 10.50 5.34
CA ILE A 167 14.05 9.95 4.15
C ILE A 167 14.34 10.88 2.99
N PHE A 168 14.80 10.34 1.87
CA PHE A 168 15.14 11.10 0.67
C PHE A 168 14.13 10.79 -0.43
N ILE A 169 13.51 11.82 -0.98
CA ILE A 169 12.67 11.75 -2.17
C ILE A 169 13.46 12.36 -3.32
N THR A 170 13.89 11.54 -4.28
CA THR A 170 14.70 11.97 -5.40
C THR A 170 13.94 11.76 -6.70
N ILE A 171 13.92 12.79 -7.55
CA ILE A 171 13.32 12.71 -8.87
C ILE A 171 14.43 12.79 -9.89
N THR A 172 14.46 11.84 -10.80
CA THR A 172 15.39 11.84 -11.96
C THR A 172 14.59 11.61 -13.23
N GLU A 173 15.01 12.26 -14.28
CA GLU A 173 14.39 12.21 -15.59
C GLU A 173 15.42 11.81 -16.62
N ASP A 174 15.10 10.81 -17.44
CA ASP A 174 15.88 10.45 -18.62
C ASP A 174 15.02 10.54 -19.89
N LYS A 175 15.56 10.08 -21.02
CA LYS A 175 14.85 10.14 -22.33
C LYS A 175 13.60 9.24 -22.37
N GLN A 176 13.56 8.19 -21.58
CA GLN A 176 12.53 7.14 -21.66
C GLN A 176 11.58 7.15 -20.47
N CYS A 177 12.04 7.57 -19.30
CA CYS A 177 11.23 7.49 -18.08
C CYS A 177 11.58 8.59 -17.08
N ILE A 178 10.66 8.76 -16.13
CA ILE A 178 10.83 9.55 -14.92
C ILE A 178 10.84 8.57 -13.76
N LYS A 179 11.82 8.71 -12.87
CA LYS A 179 11.99 7.87 -11.68
C LYS A 179 11.83 8.73 -10.44
N ILE A 180 10.95 8.29 -9.55
CA ILE A 180 10.72 8.89 -8.24
C ILE A 180 11.16 7.86 -7.21
N ALA A 181 12.33 8.08 -6.59
CA ALA A 181 12.91 7.19 -5.61
C ALA A 181 12.64 7.72 -4.19
N ILE A 182 12.07 6.88 -3.34
CA ILE A 182 11.86 7.12 -1.91
C ILE A 182 12.81 6.19 -1.16
N LYS A 183 13.89 6.76 -0.61
CA LYS A 183 14.90 6.05 0.14
C LYS A 183 14.68 6.25 1.63
N ASP A 184 14.48 5.17 2.36
CA ASP A 184 14.31 5.14 3.81
C ASP A 184 15.59 4.66 4.54
N SER A 185 15.57 4.78 5.87
CA SER A 185 16.64 4.32 6.77
C SER A 185 16.11 3.23 7.74
N GLY A 186 15.15 2.44 7.29
CA GLY A 186 14.56 1.35 8.06
C GLY A 186 15.44 0.08 8.12
N PRO A 187 14.88 -1.05 8.55
CA PRO A 187 15.61 -2.31 8.65
C PRO A 187 15.96 -2.95 7.30
N GLY A 188 15.42 -2.42 6.19
CA GLY A 188 15.47 -3.08 4.87
C GLY A 188 14.48 -4.24 4.77
N ILE A 189 14.56 -4.97 3.66
CA ILE A 189 13.64 -6.07 3.33
C ILE A 189 14.49 -7.33 3.11
N SER A 190 14.13 -8.43 3.77
CA SER A 190 14.86 -9.70 3.58
C SER A 190 14.69 -10.21 2.14
N ILE A 191 15.67 -10.96 1.65
CA ILE A 191 15.62 -11.56 0.30
C ILE A 191 14.39 -12.48 0.17
N GLU A 192 14.01 -13.14 1.26
CA GLU A 192 12.85 -14.01 1.32
C GLU A 192 11.52 -13.24 1.22
N ASP A 193 11.47 -12.03 1.78
CA ASP A 193 10.27 -11.20 1.80
C ASP A 193 10.05 -10.44 0.47
N LEU A 194 11.13 -10.07 -0.24
CA LEU A 194 11.08 -9.28 -1.48
C LEU A 194 10.05 -9.76 -2.52
N PRO A 195 9.92 -11.09 -2.83
CA PRO A 195 8.92 -11.58 -3.79
C PRO A 195 7.48 -11.45 -3.28
N HIS A 196 7.29 -11.12 -2.01
CA HIS A 196 5.99 -11.20 -1.35
C HIS A 196 5.43 -9.86 -0.89
N ILE A 197 6.26 -8.79 -0.77
CA ILE A 197 5.85 -7.50 -0.21
C ILE A 197 4.69 -6.81 -0.94
N PHE A 198 4.46 -7.16 -2.21
CA PHE A 198 3.33 -6.65 -3.00
C PHE A 198 2.09 -7.54 -2.94
N LYS A 199 2.13 -8.68 -2.24
CA LYS A 199 0.92 -9.51 -2.04
C LYS A 199 -0.03 -8.82 -1.05
N PRO A 200 -1.35 -8.82 -1.31
CA PRO A 200 -2.33 -8.29 -0.36
C PRO A 200 -2.19 -8.94 1.01
N PHE A 201 -2.28 -8.14 2.08
CA PHE A 201 -2.17 -8.54 3.49
C PHE A 201 -0.80 -9.12 3.90
N TYR A 202 0.20 -9.08 3.01
CA TYR A 202 1.52 -9.56 3.36
C TYR A 202 2.23 -8.57 4.30
N ARG A 203 2.86 -9.13 5.33
CA ARG A 203 3.69 -8.39 6.30
C ARG A 203 4.88 -9.26 6.67
N ALA A 204 6.09 -8.73 6.49
CA ALA A 204 7.32 -9.38 6.93
C ALA A 204 7.30 -9.61 8.46
N ASN A 205 7.89 -10.72 8.91
CA ASN A 205 7.84 -11.11 10.32
C ASN A 205 8.43 -10.04 11.26
N ASN A 206 9.51 -9.38 10.84
CA ASN A 206 10.18 -8.32 11.59
C ASN A 206 9.40 -6.98 11.60
N THR A 207 8.31 -6.88 10.84
CA THR A 207 7.50 -5.65 10.74
C THR A 207 6.11 -5.79 11.37
N ARG A 208 5.80 -6.92 12.01
CA ARG A 208 4.47 -7.16 12.62
C ARG A 208 4.14 -6.23 13.79
N THR A 209 5.15 -5.67 14.44
CA THR A 209 5.00 -4.68 15.52
C THR A 209 4.55 -3.31 15.02
N TYR A 210 4.80 -2.99 13.74
CA TYR A 210 4.36 -1.73 13.15
C TYR A 210 2.88 -1.80 12.75
N TYR A 211 2.18 -0.71 12.92
CA TYR A 211 0.76 -0.60 12.53
C TYR A 211 0.57 -0.76 11.01
N GLY A 212 -0.46 -1.50 10.57
CA GLY A 212 -0.88 -1.60 9.16
C GLY A 212 -1.39 -2.99 8.76
N ASN A 213 -2.25 -3.01 7.75
CA ASN A 213 -2.98 -4.20 7.28
C ASN A 213 -2.34 -4.92 6.08
N GLY A 214 -1.15 -4.48 5.61
CA GLY A 214 -0.45 -5.11 4.49
C GLY A 214 -1.09 -4.90 3.11
N LEU A 215 -2.03 -3.96 2.96
CA LEU A 215 -2.66 -3.65 1.66
C LEU A 215 -1.97 -2.54 0.89
N GLY A 216 -1.22 -1.66 1.55
CA GLY A 216 -0.68 -0.46 0.91
C GLY A 216 0.14 -0.75 -0.34
N LEU A 217 1.18 -1.57 -0.23
CA LEU A 217 2.07 -1.87 -1.37
C LEU A 217 1.36 -2.59 -2.50
N SER A 218 0.42 -3.50 -2.22
CA SER A 218 -0.38 -4.16 -3.26
C SER A 218 -1.25 -3.16 -4.03
N ILE A 219 -1.84 -2.18 -3.33
CA ILE A 219 -2.58 -1.08 -3.96
C ILE A 219 -1.67 -0.20 -4.80
N ALA A 220 -0.50 0.19 -4.28
CA ALA A 220 0.47 0.99 -5.03
C ALA A 220 0.87 0.28 -6.34
N GLN A 221 1.10 -1.03 -6.30
CA GLN A 221 1.42 -1.83 -7.48
C GLN A 221 0.27 -1.88 -8.50
N ILE A 222 -0.97 -2.08 -8.03
CA ILE A 222 -2.17 -2.07 -8.89
C ILE A 222 -2.29 -0.72 -9.62
N LEU A 223 -2.18 0.39 -8.88
CA LEU A 223 -2.29 1.74 -9.44
C LEU A 223 -1.15 2.05 -10.41
N ALA A 224 0.08 1.63 -10.10
CA ALA A 224 1.22 1.79 -10.99
C ALA A 224 1.00 1.05 -12.31
N GLN A 225 0.60 -0.23 -12.27
CA GLN A 225 0.31 -1.03 -13.47
C GLN A 225 -0.78 -0.41 -14.34
N LYS A 226 -1.85 0.12 -13.72
CA LYS A 226 -2.93 0.81 -14.45
C LYS A 226 -2.47 2.11 -15.13
N ASN A 227 -1.43 2.76 -14.60
CA ASN A 227 -0.81 3.95 -15.19
C ASN A 227 0.41 3.61 -16.06
N HIS A 228 0.55 2.39 -16.56
CA HIS A 228 1.71 1.94 -17.35
C HIS A 228 3.06 2.25 -16.68
N SER A 229 3.07 2.21 -15.37
CA SER A 229 4.20 2.51 -14.50
C SER A 229 4.59 1.25 -13.72
N ASN A 230 5.79 1.25 -13.14
CA ASN A 230 6.27 0.12 -12.36
C ASN A 230 6.89 0.61 -11.04
N ILE A 231 6.84 -0.23 -10.00
CA ILE A 231 7.51 0.03 -8.73
C ILE A 231 8.64 -0.99 -8.57
N LEU A 232 9.87 -0.50 -8.49
CA LEU A 232 11.02 -1.30 -8.11
C LEU A 232 11.33 -1.11 -6.63
N VAL A 233 11.92 -2.13 -6.03
CA VAL A 233 12.38 -2.10 -4.64
C VAL A 233 13.78 -2.68 -4.55
N GLU A 234 14.63 -2.01 -3.80
CA GLU A 234 16.01 -2.42 -3.54
C GLU A 234 16.36 -2.12 -2.08
N ASN A 235 17.24 -2.91 -1.50
CA ASN A 235 17.85 -2.54 -0.23
C ASN A 235 18.97 -1.53 -0.45
N ASN A 236 19.08 -0.56 0.45
CA ASN A 236 20.19 0.37 0.45
C ASN A 236 21.50 -0.36 0.83
N LYS A 237 22.64 0.15 0.37
CA LYS A 237 23.95 -0.45 0.67
C LYS A 237 24.27 -0.51 2.17
N GLU A 238 23.85 0.51 2.91
CA GLU A 238 24.12 0.59 4.35
C GLU A 238 22.95 0.08 5.18
N LYS A 239 21.78 0.74 5.07
CA LYS A 239 20.58 0.40 5.84
C LYS A 239 19.34 0.96 5.15
N GLY A 240 18.21 0.26 5.28
CA GLY A 240 16.92 0.68 4.74
C GLY A 240 16.65 0.18 3.33
N SER A 241 15.55 0.62 2.77
CA SER A 241 15.09 0.28 1.44
C SER A 241 14.88 1.51 0.56
N CYS A 242 14.84 1.28 -0.74
CA CYS A 242 14.55 2.28 -1.75
C CYS A 242 13.42 1.78 -2.64
N PHE A 243 12.28 2.45 -2.59
CA PHE A 243 11.17 2.21 -3.51
C PHE A 243 11.23 3.24 -4.64
N THR A 244 11.25 2.78 -5.88
CA THR A 244 11.33 3.64 -7.05
C THR A 244 10.10 3.45 -7.93
N LEU A 245 9.27 4.49 -8.05
CA LEU A 245 8.20 4.56 -9.05
C LEU A 245 8.82 4.99 -10.38
N ILE A 246 8.64 4.17 -11.42
CA ILE A 246 9.11 4.41 -12.77
C ILE A 246 7.90 4.71 -13.66
N ILE A 247 7.84 5.90 -14.22
CA ILE A 247 6.78 6.37 -15.12
C ILE A 247 7.38 6.48 -16.52
N SER A 248 6.87 5.70 -17.48
CA SER A 248 7.31 5.77 -18.86
C SER A 248 6.86 7.08 -19.51
N LYS A 249 7.74 7.71 -20.29
CA LYS A 249 7.38 8.83 -21.17
C LYS A 249 6.81 8.27 -22.46
N ASN A 250 5.55 8.56 -22.72
CA ASN A 250 4.90 8.28 -24.02
C ASN A 250 5.22 9.39 -25.00
#